data_05b775636de7bad9fcfe10f7f51d9b1d
#
_entry.id   05b775636de7bad9fcfe10f7f51d9b1d
#
_cell.length_a   1.000
_cell.length_b   1.000
_cell.length_c   1.000
_cell.angle_alpha   90.00
_cell.angle_beta   90.00
_cell.angle_gamma   90.00
#
_symmetry.space_group_name_H-M   'P 1'
#
loop_
_entity.id
_entity.type
_entity.pdbx_description
1 polymer ?
#
loop_
_entity_poly.entity_id
_entity_poly.type
_entity_poly.pdbx_seq_one_letter_code
_entity_poly.pdbx_strand_id
1 'polypeptide(L)'
;MVRPGDSLGSIAKMHRVSVNTIRWANDLTTSTVIKPGQIFVILPIDSTQHTVAKNETLGGIVKKYGGDLNETLAFNGWPPGYEPEAGTIVIIPNGEGEALTNSGTAARGISGPAYVGYYIRPIIGGRISQGLHGFNGKDFATYCGAPIVASARGTVIVARSQGWNGGYGLYLVIAHPNGTQTLYSHMSRIAVSVGWNVAQGQVIGYVGSTGDSTGCHVHLEVRGSAYPNI
;
A
#
# COMPACT_ATOMS: atom_id res chain seq x y z
N MET A 1 -2.83 9.90 10.37
CA MET A 1 -2.77 10.46 11.74
C MET A 1 -4.06 10.12 12.46
N VAL A 2 -3.94 9.59 13.68
CA VAL A 2 -5.05 9.23 14.55
C VAL A 2 -5.79 10.50 15.01
N ARG A 3 -7.11 10.50 14.93
CA ARG A 3 -8.00 11.61 15.36
C ARG A 3 -8.65 11.29 16.70
N PRO A 4 -9.15 12.28 17.44
CA PRO A 4 -10.02 12.03 18.59
C PRO A 4 -11.21 11.15 18.21
N GLY A 5 -11.43 10.06 18.94
CA GLY A 5 -12.49 9.08 18.67
C GLY A 5 -12.12 7.94 17.71
N ASP A 6 -10.93 7.96 17.09
CA ASP A 6 -10.47 6.83 16.28
C ASP A 6 -10.13 5.62 17.14
N SER A 7 -10.42 4.45 16.58
CA SER A 7 -9.95 3.15 17.06
C SER A 7 -9.14 2.46 15.95
N LEU A 8 -8.31 1.49 16.29
CA LEU A 8 -7.62 0.68 15.28
C LEU A 8 -8.62 0.03 14.32
N GLY A 9 -9.78 -0.40 14.82
CA GLY A 9 -10.84 -0.97 14.00
C GLY A 9 -11.46 0.03 13.01
N SER A 10 -11.70 1.28 13.43
CA SER A 10 -12.23 2.32 12.53
C SER A 10 -11.20 2.71 11.47
N ILE A 11 -9.92 2.81 11.86
CA ILE A 11 -8.82 3.11 10.94
C ILE A 11 -8.64 1.96 9.93
N ALA A 12 -8.63 0.71 10.40
CA ALA A 12 -8.53 -0.47 9.55
C ALA A 12 -9.66 -0.52 8.52
N LYS A 13 -10.90 -0.31 8.96
CA LYS A 13 -12.07 -0.26 8.08
C LYS A 13 -11.97 0.88 7.05
N MET A 14 -11.51 2.06 7.47
CA MET A 14 -11.34 3.22 6.61
C MET A 14 -10.32 2.95 5.50
N HIS A 15 -9.21 2.28 5.84
CA HIS A 15 -8.12 1.98 4.91
C HIS A 15 -8.24 0.60 4.26
N ARG A 16 -9.26 -0.19 4.60
CA ARG A 16 -9.51 -1.54 4.10
C ARG A 16 -8.34 -2.50 4.28
N VAL A 17 -7.71 -2.41 5.43
CA VAL A 17 -6.70 -3.34 5.88
C VAL A 17 -7.15 -3.97 7.19
N SER A 18 -6.57 -5.10 7.57
CA SER A 18 -6.86 -5.70 8.85
C SER A 18 -6.27 -4.86 10.00
N VAL A 19 -6.87 -4.96 11.19
CA VAL A 19 -6.30 -4.36 12.41
C VAL A 19 -4.89 -4.92 12.66
N ASN A 20 -4.68 -6.20 12.32
CA ASN A 20 -3.38 -6.84 12.48
C ASN A 20 -2.33 -6.27 11.54
N THR A 21 -2.68 -5.96 10.29
CA THR A 21 -1.80 -5.26 9.34
C THR A 21 -1.33 -3.91 9.91
N ILE A 22 -2.26 -3.13 10.50
CA ILE A 22 -1.88 -1.84 11.12
C ILE A 22 -0.99 -2.07 12.33
N ARG A 23 -1.33 -3.02 13.21
CA ARG A 23 -0.51 -3.33 14.38
C ARG A 23 0.90 -3.72 13.99
N TRP A 24 1.01 -4.66 13.08
CA TRP A 24 2.29 -5.15 12.61
C TRP A 24 3.15 -4.06 11.95
N ALA A 25 2.55 -3.28 11.04
CA ALA A 25 3.26 -2.21 10.34
C ALA A 25 3.79 -1.09 11.26
N ASN A 26 3.30 -1.05 12.51
CA ASN A 26 3.62 0.00 13.47
C ASN A 26 4.15 -0.54 14.81
N ASP A 27 4.53 -1.82 14.87
CA ASP A 27 5.04 -2.51 16.08
C ASP A 27 4.08 -2.39 17.29
N LEU A 28 2.75 -2.42 17.04
CA LEU A 28 1.76 -2.30 18.09
C LEU A 28 1.38 -3.66 18.67
N THR A 29 1.38 -3.77 19.96
CA THR A 29 0.88 -4.97 20.67
C THR A 29 -0.65 -4.98 20.71
N THR A 30 -1.24 -6.11 21.11
CA THR A 30 -2.70 -6.24 21.29
C THR A 30 -3.26 -5.31 22.38
N SER A 31 -2.43 -4.93 23.35
CA SER A 31 -2.77 -4.03 24.45
C SER A 31 -2.45 -2.56 24.19
N THR A 32 -1.90 -2.21 23.02
CA THR A 32 -1.51 -0.84 22.73
C THR A 32 -2.75 0.05 22.60
N VAL A 33 -2.80 1.10 23.43
CA VAL A 33 -3.81 2.15 23.33
C VAL A 33 -3.30 3.23 22.37
N ILE A 34 -4.06 3.49 21.31
CA ILE A 34 -3.73 4.54 20.35
C ILE A 34 -4.13 5.92 20.89
N LYS A 35 -3.34 6.95 20.55
CA LYS A 35 -3.58 8.32 21.00
C LYS A 35 -3.77 9.25 19.79
N PRO A 36 -4.65 10.26 19.90
CA PRO A 36 -4.77 11.31 18.88
C PRO A 36 -3.39 11.93 18.57
N GLY A 37 -3.13 12.21 17.31
CA GLY A 37 -1.86 12.75 16.83
C GLY A 37 -0.84 11.70 16.42
N GLN A 38 -0.98 10.42 16.79
CA GLN A 38 -0.08 9.37 16.31
C GLN A 38 -0.20 9.21 14.79
N ILE A 39 0.93 8.96 14.14
CA ILE A 39 0.99 8.69 12.69
C ILE A 39 1.22 7.19 12.54
N PHE A 40 0.31 6.50 11.86
CA PHE A 40 0.46 5.09 11.52
C PHE A 40 0.86 4.91 10.06
N VAL A 41 1.77 3.99 9.83
CA VAL A 41 2.03 3.40 8.52
C VAL A 41 0.86 2.48 8.19
N ILE A 42 0.16 2.75 7.10
CA ILE A 42 -0.86 1.86 6.56
C ILE A 42 -0.26 1.22 5.31
N LEU A 43 -0.02 -0.08 5.37
CA LEU A 43 0.54 -0.80 4.23
C LEU A 43 -0.44 -0.80 3.05
N PRO A 44 0.08 -0.83 1.83
CA PRO A 44 -0.73 -0.80 0.62
C PRO A 44 -1.56 -2.07 0.41
N ILE A 45 -1.22 -3.13 1.07
CA ILE A 45 -1.90 -4.43 0.97
C ILE A 45 -2.35 -4.87 2.34
N ASP A 46 -3.46 -5.55 2.39
CA ASP A 46 -3.80 -6.34 3.56
C ASP A 46 -2.81 -7.49 3.65
N SER A 47 -2.32 -7.78 4.82
CA SER A 47 -1.36 -8.85 5.02
C SER A 47 -1.66 -9.57 6.32
N THR A 48 -1.42 -10.86 6.32
CA THR A 48 -1.49 -11.70 7.51
C THR A 48 -0.08 -12.13 7.88
N GLN A 49 0.19 -12.15 9.18
CA GLN A 49 1.43 -12.66 9.73
C GLN A 49 1.20 -14.06 10.29
N HIS A 50 2.07 -14.99 9.96
CA HIS A 50 2.06 -16.35 10.48
C HIS A 50 3.43 -16.74 11.03
N THR A 51 3.46 -17.31 12.23
CA THR A 51 4.69 -17.93 12.75
C THR A 51 4.69 -19.39 12.37
N VAL A 52 5.66 -19.81 11.58
CA VAL A 52 5.78 -21.19 11.08
C VAL A 52 5.84 -22.17 12.22
N ALA A 53 4.92 -23.11 12.28
CA ALA A 53 4.94 -24.21 13.24
C ALA A 53 5.78 -25.38 12.68
N LYS A 54 6.15 -26.30 13.57
CA LYS A 54 6.89 -27.50 13.18
C LYS A 54 6.09 -28.31 12.14
N ASN A 55 6.73 -28.66 11.03
CA ASN A 55 6.16 -29.42 9.90
C ASN A 55 5.15 -28.63 9.04
N GLU A 56 5.01 -27.33 9.18
CA GLU A 56 4.31 -26.52 8.20
C GLU A 56 5.22 -26.21 7.00
N THR A 57 4.62 -26.15 5.81
CA THR A 57 5.31 -25.70 4.60
C THR A 57 4.82 -24.31 4.21
N LEU A 58 5.67 -23.53 3.55
CA LEU A 58 5.29 -22.19 3.10
C LEU A 58 4.06 -22.25 2.19
N GLY A 59 4.00 -23.21 1.27
CA GLY A 59 2.85 -23.39 0.39
C GLY A 59 1.55 -23.70 1.14
N GLY A 60 1.63 -24.51 2.20
CA GLY A 60 0.50 -24.82 3.08
C GLY A 60 0.00 -23.59 3.85
N ILE A 61 0.93 -22.81 4.41
CA ILE A 61 0.64 -21.57 5.14
C ILE A 61 -0.03 -20.56 4.19
N VAL A 62 0.57 -20.30 3.04
CA VAL A 62 0.05 -19.34 2.05
C VAL A 62 -1.35 -19.73 1.59
N LYS A 63 -1.58 -21.01 1.29
CA LYS A 63 -2.91 -21.54 0.92
C LYS A 63 -3.94 -21.39 2.03
N LYS A 64 -3.54 -21.59 3.30
CA LYS A 64 -4.40 -21.42 4.48
C LYS A 64 -4.96 -20.00 4.57
N TYR A 65 -4.17 -19.01 4.19
CA TYR A 65 -4.54 -17.60 4.24
C TYR A 65 -4.99 -17.02 2.89
N GLY A 66 -5.13 -17.84 1.86
CA GLY A 66 -5.60 -17.39 0.53
C GLY A 66 -4.63 -16.49 -0.22
N GLY A 67 -3.36 -16.47 0.18
CA GLY A 67 -2.32 -15.68 -0.48
C GLY A 67 -1.76 -16.33 -1.74
N ASP A 68 -0.86 -15.64 -2.42
CA ASP A 68 -0.04 -16.17 -3.52
C ASP A 68 1.37 -16.52 -3.04
N LEU A 69 1.88 -17.69 -3.43
CA LEU A 69 3.17 -18.20 -2.97
C LEU A 69 4.34 -17.37 -3.51
N ASN A 70 4.30 -17.00 -4.79
CA ASN A 70 5.39 -16.22 -5.39
C ASN A 70 5.43 -14.81 -4.82
N GLU A 71 4.25 -14.21 -4.62
CA GLU A 71 4.11 -12.91 -3.98
C GLU A 71 4.60 -12.97 -2.52
N THR A 72 4.25 -14.02 -1.79
CA THR A 72 4.71 -14.23 -0.40
C THR A 72 6.22 -14.39 -0.34
N LEU A 73 6.84 -15.19 -1.21
CA LEU A 73 8.29 -15.33 -1.29
C LEU A 73 8.95 -13.99 -1.57
N ALA A 74 8.49 -13.27 -2.59
CA ALA A 74 9.04 -11.99 -2.98
C ALA A 74 8.91 -10.93 -1.87
N PHE A 75 7.75 -10.89 -1.20
CA PHE A 75 7.48 -9.94 -0.12
C PHE A 75 8.38 -10.16 1.09
N ASN A 76 8.67 -11.42 1.42
CA ASN A 76 9.58 -11.77 2.52
C ASN A 76 11.07 -11.72 2.11
N GLY A 77 11.39 -11.40 0.84
CA GLY A 77 12.76 -11.35 0.34
C GLY A 77 13.39 -12.73 0.15
N TRP A 78 12.59 -13.77 -0.06
CA TRP A 78 13.03 -15.15 -0.21
C TRP A 78 13.10 -15.59 -1.67
N PRO A 79 14.09 -16.42 -2.03
CA PRO A 79 14.18 -16.96 -3.38
C PRO A 79 13.07 -18.00 -3.65
N PRO A 80 12.72 -18.27 -4.93
CA PRO A 80 11.80 -19.33 -5.30
C PRO A 80 12.21 -20.69 -4.69
N GLY A 81 11.25 -21.40 -4.10
CA GLY A 81 11.49 -22.69 -3.46
C GLY A 81 12.05 -22.62 -2.05
N TYR A 82 12.18 -21.43 -1.46
CA TYR A 82 12.57 -21.28 -0.06
C TYR A 82 11.47 -21.83 0.87
N GLU A 83 11.88 -22.61 1.87
CA GLU A 83 11.01 -23.08 2.96
C GLU A 83 11.52 -22.52 4.29
N PRO A 84 10.73 -21.73 4.99
CA PRO A 84 11.12 -21.12 6.26
C PRO A 84 11.14 -22.14 7.39
N GLU A 85 12.10 -22.00 8.31
CA GLU A 85 12.20 -22.84 9.50
C GLU A 85 11.09 -22.53 10.50
N ALA A 86 10.78 -23.52 11.38
CA ALA A 86 9.84 -23.32 12.49
C ALA A 86 10.27 -22.15 13.37
N GLY A 87 9.34 -21.28 13.72
CA GLY A 87 9.58 -20.04 14.45
C GLY A 87 9.81 -18.82 13.55
N THR A 88 10.01 -19.00 12.24
CA THR A 88 10.10 -17.88 11.28
C THR A 88 8.75 -17.20 11.15
N ILE A 89 8.76 -15.87 11.08
CA ILE A 89 7.57 -15.08 10.79
C ILE A 89 7.44 -14.93 9.28
N VAL A 90 6.31 -15.37 8.75
CA VAL A 90 5.93 -15.24 7.33
C VAL A 90 4.88 -14.14 7.22
N ILE A 91 5.12 -13.20 6.32
CA ILE A 91 4.13 -12.19 5.96
C ILE A 91 3.47 -12.66 4.67
N ILE A 92 2.16 -12.85 4.69
CA ILE A 92 1.37 -13.29 3.55
C ILE A 92 0.59 -12.08 3.02
N PRO A 93 1.03 -11.47 1.91
CA PRO A 93 0.33 -10.40 1.24
C PRO A 93 -1.07 -10.86 0.81
N ASN A 94 -2.07 -10.00 0.97
CA ASN A 94 -3.47 -10.30 0.66
C ASN A 94 -4.03 -11.54 1.39
N GLY A 95 -3.30 -12.06 2.37
CA GLY A 95 -3.73 -13.19 3.17
C GLY A 95 -4.85 -12.79 4.13
N GLU A 96 -5.96 -13.51 4.11
CA GLU A 96 -7.09 -13.32 4.99
C GLU A 96 -7.06 -14.37 6.13
N GLY A 97 -7.13 -13.90 7.38
CA GLY A 97 -7.39 -14.78 8.51
C GLY A 97 -8.85 -15.24 8.49
N GLU A 98 -9.06 -16.56 8.27
CA GLU A 98 -10.34 -17.27 8.11
C GLU A 98 -11.21 -16.85 6.92
N ALA A 99 -11.48 -17.86 6.11
CA ALA A 99 -12.19 -17.88 4.84
C ALA A 99 -13.32 -16.85 4.71
N LEU A 100 -13.14 -15.86 3.84
CA LEU A 100 -14.26 -15.26 3.14
C LEU A 100 -14.35 -15.94 1.77
N THR A 101 -15.36 -16.77 1.65
CA THR A 101 -15.79 -17.35 0.40
C THR A 101 -16.23 -16.26 -0.57
N ASN A 102 -15.63 -16.28 -1.75
CA ASN A 102 -16.15 -15.80 -3.03
C ASN A 102 -16.27 -14.30 -3.32
N SER A 103 -15.60 -13.99 -4.36
CA SER A 103 -16.12 -13.32 -5.57
C SER A 103 -15.41 -12.07 -6.01
N GLY A 104 -14.87 -12.16 -7.21
CA GLY A 104 -14.90 -11.09 -8.21
C GLY A 104 -13.94 -9.96 -7.97
N THR A 105 -12.98 -9.86 -8.85
CA THR A 105 -12.23 -8.64 -9.19
C THR A 105 -13.18 -7.50 -9.62
N ALA A 106 -14.00 -7.03 -8.71
CA ALA A 106 -14.74 -5.78 -8.92
C ALA A 106 -13.92 -4.63 -8.33
N ALA A 107 -13.71 -3.59 -9.09
CA ALA A 107 -13.14 -2.34 -8.62
C ALA A 107 -13.85 -1.90 -7.34
N ARG A 108 -13.17 -1.95 -6.20
CA ARG A 108 -13.76 -1.59 -4.91
C ARG A 108 -13.62 -0.08 -4.71
N GLY A 109 -14.54 0.69 -5.27
CA GLY A 109 -14.67 2.09 -4.93
C GLY A 109 -14.87 2.26 -3.43
N ILE A 110 -14.01 3.01 -2.76
CA ILE A 110 -14.18 3.34 -1.34
C ILE A 110 -15.28 4.41 -1.23
N SER A 111 -16.35 4.11 -0.52
CA SER A 111 -17.26 5.11 -0.03
C SER A 111 -16.63 5.81 1.19
N GLY A 112 -16.18 7.02 1.02
CA GLY A 112 -15.59 7.87 2.06
C GLY A 112 -15.85 9.33 1.76
N PRO A 113 -15.42 10.26 2.62
CA PRO A 113 -15.57 11.68 2.36
C PRO A 113 -14.93 12.04 1.02
N ALA A 114 -15.61 12.82 0.20
CA ALA A 114 -15.07 13.37 -1.02
C ALA A 114 -14.31 14.66 -0.72
N TYR A 115 -13.03 14.70 -1.03
CA TYR A 115 -12.20 15.89 -0.87
C TYR A 115 -12.01 16.58 -2.23
N VAL A 116 -13.03 17.29 -2.69
CA VAL A 116 -13.02 17.99 -3.99
C VAL A 116 -11.90 19.06 -4.00
N GLY A 117 -11.05 19.02 -5.04
CA GLY A 117 -9.95 19.99 -5.20
C GLY A 117 -8.76 19.83 -4.25
N TYR A 118 -8.79 18.83 -3.37
CA TYR A 118 -7.68 18.59 -2.45
C TYR A 118 -6.49 17.88 -3.11
N TYR A 119 -6.76 17.07 -4.13
CA TYR A 119 -5.73 16.32 -4.86
C TYR A 119 -5.58 16.84 -6.28
N ILE A 120 -4.35 16.80 -6.78
CA ILE A 120 -4.01 17.00 -8.20
C ILE A 120 -3.53 15.70 -8.83
N ARG A 121 -3.51 15.64 -10.16
CA ARG A 121 -2.92 14.50 -10.87
C ARG A 121 -1.44 14.33 -10.51
N PRO A 122 -0.95 13.07 -10.40
CA PRO A 122 0.43 12.80 -9.99
C PRO A 122 1.46 13.09 -11.09
N ILE A 123 1.00 13.30 -12.33
CA ILE A 123 1.84 13.60 -13.49
C ILE A 123 1.29 14.80 -14.26
N ILE A 124 2.19 15.52 -14.94
CA ILE A 124 1.83 16.59 -15.87
C ILE A 124 1.65 15.97 -17.26
N GLY A 125 0.49 16.17 -17.86
CA GLY A 125 0.15 15.52 -19.14
C GLY A 125 -0.17 14.04 -18.99
N GLY A 126 0.09 13.25 -20.03
CA GLY A 126 -0.23 11.82 -20.04
C GLY A 126 -1.74 11.52 -20.09
N ARG A 127 -2.08 10.25 -19.94
CA ARG A 127 -3.47 9.78 -19.98
C ARG A 127 -3.75 8.80 -18.84
N ILE A 128 -5.00 8.65 -18.45
CA ILE A 128 -5.44 7.52 -17.63
C ILE A 128 -5.41 6.29 -18.54
N SER A 129 -4.54 5.32 -18.22
CA SER A 129 -4.42 4.07 -18.97
C SER A 129 -5.31 2.98 -18.40
N GLN A 130 -5.56 3.02 -17.08
CA GLN A 130 -6.50 2.14 -16.40
C GLN A 130 -7.34 2.94 -15.42
N GLY A 131 -8.66 2.72 -15.47
CA GLY A 131 -9.62 3.32 -14.56
C GLY A 131 -9.49 2.75 -13.13
N LEU A 132 -10.46 3.02 -12.29
CA LEU A 132 -10.44 2.61 -10.89
C LEU A 132 -10.29 1.09 -10.75
N HIS A 133 -9.23 0.65 -10.07
CA HIS A 133 -8.91 -0.76 -9.82
C HIS A 133 -8.10 -0.91 -8.52
N GLY A 134 -7.81 -2.16 -8.13
CA GLY A 134 -7.02 -2.46 -6.94
C GLY A 134 -7.57 -1.78 -5.69
N PHE A 135 -6.69 -1.22 -4.90
CA PHE A 135 -7.00 -0.54 -3.64
C PHE A 135 -7.36 0.95 -3.84
N ASN A 136 -8.41 1.24 -4.60
CA ASN A 136 -8.82 2.60 -4.92
C ASN A 136 -7.75 3.35 -5.70
N GLY A 137 -7.20 2.71 -6.73
CA GLY A 137 -6.12 3.22 -7.56
C GLY A 137 -6.54 3.48 -9.00
N LYS A 138 -5.79 4.33 -9.70
CA LYS A 138 -5.82 4.56 -11.14
C LYS A 138 -4.42 4.62 -11.69
N ASP A 139 -4.27 4.22 -12.96
CA ASP A 139 -3.01 4.27 -13.67
C ASP A 139 -2.93 5.47 -14.59
N PHE A 140 -1.84 6.21 -14.46
CA PHE A 140 -1.53 7.39 -15.27
C PHE A 140 -0.30 7.10 -16.12
N ALA A 141 -0.50 6.80 -17.41
CA ALA A 141 0.56 6.49 -18.35
C ALA A 141 1.18 7.75 -18.96
N THR A 142 2.50 7.73 -19.05
CA THR A 142 3.33 8.75 -19.68
C THR A 142 4.68 8.14 -20.07
N TYR A 143 5.67 8.93 -20.48
CA TYR A 143 7.01 8.41 -20.80
C TYR A 143 7.78 8.03 -19.52
N CYS A 144 8.66 7.02 -19.63
CA CYS A 144 9.56 6.66 -18.56
C CYS A 144 10.47 7.83 -18.18
N GLY A 145 10.65 8.04 -16.87
CA GLY A 145 11.44 9.15 -16.36
C GLY A 145 10.68 10.47 -16.24
N ALA A 146 9.40 10.53 -16.61
CA ALA A 146 8.56 11.71 -16.34
C ALA A 146 8.50 11.98 -14.82
N PRO A 147 8.49 13.27 -14.40
CA PRO A 147 8.37 13.58 -12.99
C PRO A 147 7.00 13.17 -12.43
N ILE A 148 7.03 12.57 -11.25
CA ILE A 148 5.85 12.30 -10.43
C ILE A 148 5.80 13.38 -9.35
N VAL A 149 4.64 14.01 -9.20
CA VAL A 149 4.43 15.05 -8.19
C VAL A 149 3.49 14.58 -7.09
N ALA A 150 3.66 15.11 -5.89
CA ALA A 150 2.77 14.86 -4.76
C ALA A 150 1.37 15.38 -5.08
N SER A 151 0.37 14.49 -5.07
CA SER A 151 -1.04 14.86 -5.35
C SER A 151 -1.64 15.78 -4.30
N ALA A 152 -1.11 15.75 -3.08
CA ALA A 152 -1.45 16.68 -2.01
C ALA A 152 -0.24 16.86 -1.08
N ARG A 153 -0.21 17.94 -0.31
CA ARG A 153 0.82 18.16 0.72
C ARG A 153 0.75 17.07 1.80
N GLY A 154 1.90 16.68 2.35
CA GLY A 154 1.92 15.71 3.43
C GLY A 154 3.32 15.30 3.84
N THR A 155 3.41 14.25 4.66
CA THR A 155 4.66 13.68 5.14
C THR A 155 4.89 12.34 4.47
N VAL A 156 6.07 12.10 3.94
CA VAL A 156 6.47 10.80 3.37
C VAL A 156 6.62 9.81 4.53
N ILE A 157 5.80 8.76 4.54
CA ILE A 157 5.81 7.75 5.60
C ILE A 157 6.41 6.41 5.15
N VAL A 158 6.46 6.16 3.84
CA VAL A 158 7.11 4.99 3.24
C VAL A 158 7.88 5.45 2.00
N ALA A 159 9.09 4.92 1.79
CA ALA A 159 9.86 5.06 0.56
C ALA A 159 10.65 3.75 0.34
N ARG A 160 10.21 2.94 -0.62
CA ARG A 160 10.84 1.67 -1.01
C ARG A 160 11.55 1.83 -2.33
N SER A 161 12.88 2.00 -2.26
CA SER A 161 13.75 2.24 -3.43
C SER A 161 14.30 0.96 -4.06
N GLN A 162 13.91 -0.22 -3.57
CA GLN A 162 14.36 -1.53 -4.06
C GLN A 162 13.26 -2.57 -3.86
N GLY A 163 13.35 -3.68 -4.64
CA GLY A 163 12.52 -4.86 -4.47
C GLY A 163 11.24 -4.86 -5.30
N TRP A 164 10.59 -6.02 -5.32
CA TRP A 164 9.32 -6.28 -5.98
C TRP A 164 8.13 -5.62 -5.25
N ASN A 165 8.18 -5.63 -3.90
CA ASN A 165 7.23 -4.97 -3.01
C ASN A 165 5.75 -5.32 -3.32
N GLY A 166 5.43 -6.61 -3.48
CA GLY A 166 4.07 -7.05 -3.76
C GLY A 166 3.52 -6.53 -5.09
N GLY A 167 4.37 -6.41 -6.12
CA GLY A 167 3.99 -5.89 -7.43
C GLY A 167 4.14 -4.37 -7.58
N TYR A 168 4.20 -3.59 -6.51
CA TYR A 168 4.33 -2.12 -6.59
C TYR A 168 5.69 -1.65 -7.14
N GLY A 169 6.72 -2.52 -7.14
CA GLY A 169 8.07 -2.11 -7.50
C GLY A 169 8.61 -1.04 -6.55
N LEU A 170 9.24 -0.01 -7.08
CA LEU A 170 9.63 1.15 -6.28
C LEU A 170 8.39 1.99 -6.00
N TYR A 171 8.13 2.26 -4.71
CA TYR A 171 6.95 3.02 -4.33
C TYR A 171 7.18 3.91 -3.10
N LEU A 172 6.34 4.91 -2.95
CA LEU A 172 6.28 5.73 -1.75
C LEU A 172 4.85 5.99 -1.30
N VAL A 173 4.68 6.31 -0.02
CA VAL A 173 3.39 6.69 0.57
C VAL A 173 3.53 8.02 1.28
N ILE A 174 2.56 8.89 1.06
CA ILE A 174 2.44 10.20 1.72
C ILE A 174 1.20 10.19 2.60
N ALA A 175 1.36 10.54 3.88
CA ALA A 175 0.25 10.81 4.80
C ALA A 175 -0.14 12.29 4.72
N HIS A 176 -1.43 12.57 4.60
CA HIS A 176 -1.97 13.92 4.46
C HIS A 176 -2.65 14.45 5.73
N PRO A 177 -2.66 15.76 5.96
CA PRO A 177 -3.29 16.36 7.14
C PRO A 177 -4.78 16.06 7.31
N ASN A 178 -5.49 15.74 6.20
CA ASN A 178 -6.90 15.33 6.23
C ASN A 178 -7.12 13.87 6.68
N GLY A 179 -6.04 13.16 7.05
CA GLY A 179 -6.08 11.77 7.52
C GLY A 179 -6.09 10.71 6.42
N THR A 180 -5.98 11.11 5.15
CA THR A 180 -5.85 10.20 4.01
C THR A 180 -4.38 9.92 3.70
N GLN A 181 -4.14 8.95 2.80
CA GLN A 181 -2.81 8.66 2.27
C GLN A 181 -2.87 8.52 0.75
N THR A 182 -1.76 8.86 0.08
CA THR A 182 -1.55 8.55 -1.33
C THR A 182 -0.34 7.64 -1.49
N LEU A 183 -0.48 6.62 -2.35
CA LEU A 183 0.60 5.72 -2.75
C LEU A 183 0.91 5.93 -4.23
N TYR A 184 2.20 5.97 -4.55
CA TYR A 184 2.73 6.11 -5.91
C TYR A 184 3.67 4.95 -6.19
N SER A 185 3.39 4.13 -7.19
CA SER A 185 4.18 2.93 -7.49
C SER A 185 4.72 2.87 -8.91
N HIS A 186 5.40 1.79 -9.23
CA HIS A 186 6.11 1.51 -10.48
C HIS A 186 7.17 2.55 -10.83
N MET A 187 7.70 3.24 -9.82
CA MET A 187 8.67 4.33 -10.01
C MET A 187 10.01 3.79 -10.52
N SER A 188 10.72 4.60 -11.32
CA SER A 188 12.11 4.33 -11.69
C SER A 188 13.09 4.84 -10.64
N ARG A 189 12.71 5.93 -9.93
CA ARG A 189 13.53 6.54 -8.88
C ARG A 189 12.66 7.35 -7.93
N ILE A 190 12.93 7.26 -6.63
CA ILE A 190 12.35 8.10 -5.57
C ILE A 190 13.29 9.27 -5.31
N ALA A 191 12.75 10.49 -5.20
CA ALA A 191 13.50 11.72 -5.02
C ALA A 191 13.39 12.33 -3.61
N VAL A 192 12.65 11.67 -2.71
CA VAL A 192 12.38 12.13 -1.34
C VAL A 192 12.64 11.00 -0.35
N SER A 193 12.78 11.32 0.92
CA SER A 193 13.03 10.34 2.00
C SER A 193 11.89 10.31 3.00
N VAL A 194 11.77 9.19 3.73
CA VAL A 194 10.83 9.06 4.85
C VAL A 194 11.06 10.18 5.86
N GLY A 195 9.98 10.75 6.37
CA GLY A 195 9.99 11.90 7.29
C GLY A 195 9.97 13.26 6.59
N TRP A 196 10.20 13.35 5.28
CA TRP A 196 10.15 14.62 4.58
C TRP A 196 8.71 15.12 4.43
N ASN A 197 8.53 16.41 4.68
CA ASN A 197 7.30 17.13 4.34
C ASN A 197 7.39 17.60 2.89
N VAL A 198 6.38 17.24 2.09
CA VAL A 198 6.29 17.63 0.69
C VAL A 198 5.09 18.54 0.46
N ALA A 199 5.27 19.53 -0.40
CA ALA A 199 4.18 20.38 -0.86
C ALA A 199 3.40 19.67 -1.98
N GLN A 200 2.12 20.02 -2.17
CA GLN A 200 1.38 19.63 -3.36
C GLN A 200 2.10 20.13 -4.62
N GLY A 201 2.23 19.26 -5.64
CA GLY A 201 2.96 19.58 -6.86
C GLY A 201 4.48 19.44 -6.78
N GLN A 202 5.04 19.17 -5.60
CA GLN A 202 6.47 18.92 -5.44
C GLN A 202 6.83 17.60 -6.11
N VAL A 203 7.96 17.56 -6.86
CA VAL A 203 8.50 16.32 -7.45
C VAL A 203 8.95 15.38 -6.32
N ILE A 204 8.40 14.17 -6.34
CA ILE A 204 8.66 13.12 -5.35
C ILE A 204 9.39 11.91 -5.94
N GLY A 205 9.47 11.83 -7.25
CA GLY A 205 10.17 10.78 -7.98
C GLY A 205 9.87 10.79 -9.47
N TYR A 206 10.11 9.67 -10.12
CA TYR A 206 10.03 9.59 -11.59
C TYR A 206 9.33 8.30 -12.02
N VAL A 207 8.54 8.40 -13.07
CA VAL A 207 7.79 7.29 -13.67
C VAL A 207 8.72 6.21 -14.16
N GLY A 208 8.36 4.96 -13.90
CA GLY A 208 9.08 3.78 -14.35
C GLY A 208 8.12 2.67 -14.79
N SER A 209 8.65 1.46 -14.75
CA SER A 209 7.92 0.21 -15.01
C SER A 209 8.48 -0.88 -14.10
N THR A 210 8.73 -0.56 -12.82
CA THR A 210 9.21 -1.51 -11.82
C THR A 210 8.05 -2.27 -11.20
N GLY A 211 8.33 -3.47 -10.66
CA GLY A 211 7.29 -4.33 -10.12
C GLY A 211 6.42 -4.97 -11.21
N ASP A 212 5.14 -5.18 -10.92
CA ASP A 212 4.17 -5.76 -11.86
C ASP A 212 3.60 -4.67 -12.79
N SER A 213 4.36 -4.32 -13.80
CA SER A 213 4.03 -3.25 -14.72
C SER A 213 4.34 -3.64 -16.17
N THR A 214 3.39 -3.43 -17.06
CA THR A 214 3.53 -3.72 -18.50
C THR A 214 4.05 -2.55 -19.32
N GLY A 215 4.30 -1.39 -18.69
CA GLY A 215 4.78 -0.18 -19.36
C GLY A 215 4.89 1.01 -18.41
N CYS A 216 5.39 2.13 -18.92
CA CYS A 216 5.66 3.30 -18.10
C CYS A 216 4.37 4.01 -17.67
N HIS A 217 4.07 3.90 -16.40
CA HIS A 217 2.96 4.58 -15.74
C HIS A 217 3.25 4.79 -14.25
N VAL A 218 2.47 5.62 -13.59
CA VAL A 218 2.35 5.66 -12.14
C VAL A 218 0.98 5.12 -11.77
N HIS A 219 0.96 4.12 -10.90
CA HIS A 219 -0.25 3.70 -10.23
C HIS A 219 -0.41 4.57 -8.96
N LEU A 220 -1.49 5.35 -8.92
CA LEU A 220 -1.83 6.21 -7.79
C LEU A 220 -3.01 5.64 -7.03
N GLU A 221 -2.82 5.36 -5.75
CA GLU A 221 -3.91 5.05 -4.84
C GLU A 221 -4.22 6.23 -3.92
N VAL A 222 -5.51 6.44 -3.66
CA VAL A 222 -5.96 7.39 -2.63
C VAL A 222 -6.73 6.64 -1.57
N ARG A 223 -6.20 6.60 -0.36
CA ARG A 223 -6.69 5.79 0.74
C ARG A 223 -7.35 6.65 1.81
N GLY A 224 -8.45 6.14 2.39
CA GLY A 224 -9.22 6.86 3.41
C GLY A 224 -10.19 7.89 2.86
N SER A 225 -10.43 7.91 1.53
CA SER A 225 -11.46 8.74 0.89
C SER A 225 -12.04 8.05 -0.35
N ALA A 226 -13.17 8.53 -0.86
CA ALA A 226 -13.55 8.24 -2.23
C ALA A 226 -12.45 8.72 -3.19
N TYR A 227 -12.24 8.00 -4.32
CA TYR A 227 -11.22 8.41 -5.28
C TYR A 227 -11.55 9.79 -5.86
N PRO A 228 -10.62 10.75 -5.81
CA PRO A 228 -10.88 12.10 -6.30
C PRO A 228 -11.05 12.14 -7.83
N ASN A 229 -11.78 13.13 -8.32
CA ASN A 229 -11.92 13.37 -9.74
C ASN A 229 -10.71 14.16 -10.25
N ILE A 230 -9.61 13.45 -10.55
CA ILE A 230 -8.32 13.99 -11.01
C ILE A 230 -7.83 13.32 -12.28
#